data_4505deba70077341c10f46f2f8e1d434
#
_entry.id   4505deba70077341c10f46f2f8e1d434
#
_cell.length_a   1.000
_cell.length_b   1.000
_cell.length_c   1.000
_cell.angle_alpha   90.00
_cell.angle_beta   90.00
_cell.angle_gamma   90.00
#
_symmetry.space_group_name_H-M   'P 1'
#
loop_
_entity.id
_entity.type
_entity.pdbx_description
1 polymer ?
#
loop_
_entity_poly.entity_id
_entity_poly.type
_entity_poly.pdbx_seq_one_letter_code
_entity_poly.pdbx_strand_id
1 'polypeptide(L)'
;MQLHQQKSQCASCHARFDFIGLGLENFDAIGMWRDEELVTNAEHFSQLKNPRTKRKLYPVDASGELPNGETFENVQGLKAALMKEERTVAGSVFEGLLCYALGRDVSFTDKPLVEMALDDLEADHFPVQDMVKQVVLSQPFLNR
;
A
#
# COMPACT_ATOMS: atom_id res chain seq x y z
N MET A 1 -14.26 -8.90 -2.64
CA MET A 1 -13.15 -9.28 -1.78
C MET A 1 -13.39 -10.52 -0.91
N GLN A 2 -14.47 -10.65 -0.18
CA GLN A 2 -14.76 -11.79 0.74
C GLN A 2 -14.59 -13.20 0.14
N LEU A 3 -14.85 -13.41 -1.15
CA LEU A 3 -14.69 -14.73 -1.80
C LEU A 3 -13.24 -15.19 -1.96
N HIS A 4 -12.27 -14.27 -2.05
CA HIS A 4 -10.85 -14.61 -2.13
C HIS A 4 -10.25 -14.96 -0.77
N GLN A 5 -10.76 -14.36 0.30
CA GLN A 5 -10.33 -14.65 1.68
C GLN A 5 -10.79 -16.02 2.18
N GLN A 6 -11.85 -16.61 1.58
CA GLN A 6 -12.36 -17.92 1.97
C GLN A 6 -11.55 -19.11 1.42
N LYS A 7 -10.71 -18.90 0.40
CA LYS A 7 -9.83 -19.94 -0.15
C LYS A 7 -8.48 -19.88 0.54
N SER A 8 -8.09 -20.92 1.27
CA SER A 8 -6.85 -21.00 2.06
C SER A 8 -5.58 -20.65 1.27
N GLN A 9 -5.52 -21.01 -0.02
CA GLN A 9 -4.40 -20.70 -0.90
C GLN A 9 -4.29 -19.20 -1.24
N CYS A 10 -5.41 -18.49 -1.33
CA CYS A 10 -5.44 -17.04 -1.61
C CYS A 10 -5.26 -16.25 -0.31
N ALA A 11 -5.87 -16.69 0.78
CA ALA A 11 -5.86 -16.03 2.08
C ALA A 11 -4.45 -15.82 2.64
N SER A 12 -3.52 -16.74 2.40
CA SER A 12 -2.15 -16.64 2.94
C SER A 12 -1.37 -15.41 2.45
N CYS A 13 -1.60 -14.99 1.21
CA CYS A 13 -1.00 -13.77 0.66
C CYS A 13 -1.89 -12.55 0.92
N HIS A 14 -3.20 -12.66 0.65
CA HIS A 14 -4.14 -11.56 0.76
C HIS A 14 -4.28 -11.02 2.20
N ALA A 15 -4.18 -11.89 3.22
CA ALA A 15 -4.23 -11.48 4.61
C ALA A 15 -3.14 -10.46 5.03
N ARG A 16 -2.10 -10.26 4.22
CA ARG A 16 -0.99 -9.35 4.56
C ARG A 16 -1.17 -7.93 4.02
N PHE A 17 -1.90 -7.75 2.92
CA PHE A 17 -2.00 -6.45 2.24
C PHE A 17 -3.41 -6.01 1.90
N ASP A 18 -4.40 -6.90 1.93
CA ASP A 18 -5.80 -6.52 1.68
C ASP A 18 -6.27 -5.45 2.68
N PHE A 19 -5.85 -5.56 3.93
CA PHE A 19 -6.22 -4.59 4.98
C PHE A 19 -5.75 -3.17 4.65
N ILE A 20 -4.52 -3.02 4.14
CA ILE A 20 -4.02 -1.71 3.71
C ILE A 20 -4.79 -1.21 2.49
N GLY A 21 -5.11 -2.13 1.56
CA GLY A 21 -5.91 -1.83 0.37
C GLY A 21 -7.30 -1.31 0.70
N LEU A 22 -7.95 -1.86 1.73
CA LEU A 22 -9.27 -1.42 2.19
C LEU A 22 -9.28 0.06 2.59
N GLY A 23 -8.21 0.55 3.23
CA GLY A 23 -8.07 1.98 3.59
C GLY A 23 -8.09 2.94 2.39
N LEU A 24 -7.94 2.42 1.17
CA LEU A 24 -7.96 3.19 -0.08
C LEU A 24 -9.25 2.98 -0.90
N GLU A 25 -10.22 2.22 -0.41
CA GLU A 25 -11.47 1.89 -1.13
C GLU A 25 -12.34 3.12 -1.47
N ASN A 26 -12.16 4.24 -0.78
CA ASN A 26 -12.78 5.51 -1.17
C ASN A 26 -12.25 6.06 -2.50
N PHE A 27 -11.14 5.55 -3.04
CA PHE A 27 -10.67 5.92 -4.36
C PHE A 27 -11.12 4.88 -5.39
N ASP A 28 -11.71 5.33 -6.48
CA ASP A 28 -12.06 4.47 -7.60
C ASP A 28 -10.82 4.13 -8.46
N ALA A 29 -11.02 3.33 -9.53
CA ALA A 29 -9.95 2.88 -10.41
C ALA A 29 -9.20 4.02 -11.16
N ILE A 30 -9.74 5.23 -11.18
CA ILE A 30 -9.11 6.42 -11.77
C ILE A 30 -8.69 7.45 -10.70
N GLY A 31 -8.73 7.06 -9.41
CA GLY A 31 -8.31 7.89 -8.29
C GLY A 31 -9.33 8.96 -7.85
N MET A 32 -10.58 8.90 -8.33
CA MET A 32 -11.62 9.81 -7.86
C MET A 32 -12.22 9.31 -6.55
N TRP A 33 -12.57 10.26 -5.68
CA TRP A 33 -13.20 9.96 -4.40
C TRP A 33 -14.64 9.49 -4.59
N ARG A 34 -15.02 8.44 -3.83
CA ARG A 34 -16.39 7.92 -3.75
C ARG A 34 -16.75 7.61 -2.29
N ASP A 35 -17.97 7.98 -1.90
CA ASP A 35 -18.52 7.63 -0.59
C ASP A 35 -19.42 6.38 -0.65
N GLU A 36 -19.83 6.01 -1.87
CA GLU A 36 -20.69 4.85 -2.12
C GLU A 36 -20.15 4.01 -3.26
N GLU A 37 -20.38 2.72 -3.19
CA GLU A 37 -20.01 1.77 -4.21
C GLU A 37 -21.16 0.86 -4.63
N LEU A 38 -21.05 0.33 -5.85
CA LEU A 38 -21.96 -0.69 -6.35
C LEU A 38 -21.40 -2.07 -5.96
N VAL A 39 -22.00 -2.70 -4.96
CA VAL A 39 -21.61 -4.06 -4.59
C VAL A 39 -22.14 -5.05 -5.63
N THR A 40 -21.22 -5.64 -6.38
CA THR A 40 -21.50 -6.65 -7.41
C THR A 40 -21.28 -8.05 -6.84
N ASN A 41 -22.29 -8.60 -6.17
CA ASN A 41 -22.35 -10.03 -5.92
C ASN A 41 -23.04 -10.75 -7.09
N ALA A 42 -23.01 -12.10 -7.11
CA ALA A 42 -23.59 -12.89 -8.19
C ALA A 42 -25.09 -12.63 -8.40
N GLU A 43 -25.83 -12.36 -7.32
CA GLU A 43 -27.25 -12.00 -7.37
C GLU A 43 -27.45 -10.60 -8.00
N HIS A 44 -26.56 -9.66 -7.67
CA HIS A 44 -26.58 -8.31 -8.21
C HIS A 44 -26.24 -8.29 -9.72
N PHE A 45 -25.33 -9.16 -10.17
CA PHE A 45 -25.01 -9.31 -11.59
C PHE A 45 -26.19 -9.79 -12.42
N SER A 46 -27.00 -10.70 -11.88
CA SER A 46 -28.24 -11.16 -12.53
C SER A 46 -29.29 -10.06 -12.64
N GLN A 47 -29.33 -9.16 -11.66
CA GLN A 47 -30.24 -8.00 -11.61
C GLN A 47 -29.76 -6.87 -12.56
N LEU A 48 -28.45 -6.70 -12.74
CA LEU A 48 -27.91 -5.69 -13.67
C LEU A 48 -28.26 -5.93 -15.15
N LYS A 49 -28.60 -7.20 -15.50
CA LYS A 49 -29.08 -7.54 -16.85
C LYS A 49 -30.51 -7.03 -17.12
N ASN A 50 -31.22 -6.61 -16.08
CA ASN A 50 -32.54 -6.04 -16.23
C ASN A 50 -32.44 -4.50 -16.16
N PRO A 51 -32.69 -3.75 -17.27
CA PRO A 51 -32.57 -2.29 -17.32
C PRO A 51 -33.56 -1.56 -16.39
N ARG A 52 -34.54 -2.27 -15.82
CA ARG A 52 -35.50 -1.71 -14.84
C ARG A 52 -35.02 -1.85 -13.40
N THR A 53 -33.95 -2.58 -13.12
CA THR A 53 -33.43 -2.78 -11.76
C THR A 53 -32.62 -1.55 -11.33
N LYS A 54 -33.06 -0.88 -10.27
CA LYS A 54 -32.29 0.22 -9.68
C LYS A 54 -31.00 -0.35 -9.11
N ARG A 55 -29.87 0.20 -9.52
CA ARG A 55 -28.58 -0.10 -8.92
C ARG A 55 -28.61 0.33 -7.45
N LYS A 56 -28.27 -0.58 -6.54
CA LYS A 56 -28.19 -0.24 -5.13
C LYS A 56 -26.73 0.09 -4.79
N LEU A 57 -26.56 1.29 -4.29
CA LEU A 57 -25.28 1.77 -3.79
C LEU A 57 -25.21 1.48 -2.28
N TYR A 58 -24.02 1.23 -1.79
CA TYR A 58 -23.70 0.98 -0.39
C TYR A 58 -22.57 1.91 0.02
N PRO A 59 -22.57 2.38 1.29
CA PRO A 59 -21.44 3.13 1.80
C PRO A 59 -20.14 2.33 1.63
N VAL A 60 -19.08 3.02 1.27
CA VAL A 60 -17.74 2.42 1.22
C VAL A 60 -17.27 2.19 2.65
N ASP A 61 -16.82 0.97 2.94
CA ASP A 61 -16.15 0.61 4.19
C ASP A 61 -14.63 0.59 3.94
N ALA A 62 -13.95 1.66 4.36
CA ALA A 62 -12.52 1.82 4.24
C ALA A 62 -11.79 1.53 5.57
N SER A 63 -12.44 0.81 6.49
CA SER A 63 -11.82 0.38 7.74
C SER A 63 -10.89 -0.82 7.53
N GLY A 64 -9.86 -0.93 8.35
CA GLY A 64 -8.92 -2.03 8.29
C GLY A 64 -8.00 -2.08 9.51
N GLU A 65 -7.06 -3.01 9.44
CA GLU A 65 -6.07 -3.24 10.49
C GLU A 65 -4.69 -3.45 9.85
N LEU A 66 -3.67 -2.82 10.41
CA LEU A 66 -2.28 -3.05 10.00
C LEU A 66 -1.73 -4.37 10.59
N PRO A 67 -0.65 -4.94 10.01
CA PRO A 67 -0.04 -6.16 10.53
C PRO A 67 0.44 -6.08 11.98
N ASN A 68 0.68 -4.87 12.51
CA ASN A 68 1.04 -4.63 13.91
C ASN A 68 -0.18 -4.60 14.86
N GLY A 69 -1.41 -4.80 14.34
CA GLY A 69 -2.65 -4.78 15.11
C GLY A 69 -3.28 -3.40 15.26
N GLU A 70 -2.73 -2.35 14.66
CA GLU A 70 -3.30 -1.02 14.70
C GLU A 70 -4.46 -0.90 13.70
N THR A 71 -5.62 -0.45 14.19
CA THR A 71 -6.84 -0.30 13.38
C THR A 71 -7.02 1.12 12.88
N PHE A 72 -7.69 1.26 11.74
CA PHE A 72 -8.07 2.54 11.16
C PHE A 72 -9.47 2.47 10.55
N GLU A 73 -10.16 3.61 10.45
CA GLU A 73 -11.52 3.69 9.92
C GLU A 73 -11.61 4.27 8.50
N ASN A 74 -10.52 4.91 8.04
CA ASN A 74 -10.48 5.60 6.75
C ASN A 74 -9.03 5.88 6.34
N VAL A 75 -8.83 6.51 5.17
CA VAL A 75 -7.50 6.83 4.63
C VAL A 75 -6.70 7.78 5.53
N GLN A 76 -7.34 8.68 6.27
CA GLN A 76 -6.64 9.57 7.20
C GLN A 76 -6.11 8.78 8.39
N GLY A 77 -6.93 7.86 8.94
CA GLY A 77 -6.52 6.93 9.98
C GLY A 77 -5.37 6.02 9.52
N LEU A 78 -5.48 5.46 8.29
CA LEU A 78 -4.40 4.67 7.68
C LEU A 78 -3.10 5.47 7.60
N LYS A 79 -3.15 6.72 7.10
CA LYS A 79 -1.95 7.59 7.04
C LYS A 79 -1.36 7.85 8.42
N ALA A 80 -2.21 8.14 9.42
CA ALA A 80 -1.74 8.36 10.79
C ALA A 80 -1.08 7.12 11.39
N ALA A 81 -1.63 5.94 11.12
CA ALA A 81 -1.08 4.67 11.55
C ALA A 81 0.28 4.37 10.88
N LEU A 82 0.39 4.60 9.56
CA LEU A 82 1.64 4.44 8.82
C LEU A 82 2.73 5.42 9.28
N MET A 83 2.37 6.65 9.65
CA MET A 83 3.32 7.64 10.16
C MET A 83 3.93 7.29 11.53
N LYS A 84 3.32 6.38 12.29
CA LYS A 84 3.95 5.84 13.50
C LYS A 84 5.09 4.87 13.21
N GLU A 85 5.07 4.29 12.02
CA GLU A 85 6.06 3.36 11.50
C GLU A 85 6.91 4.01 10.39
N GLU A 86 7.19 5.33 10.55
CA GLU A 86 7.81 6.14 9.47
C GLU A 86 9.13 5.56 8.96
N ARG A 87 9.99 5.00 9.85
CA ARG A 87 11.23 4.36 9.44
C ARG A 87 10.99 3.12 8.56
N THR A 88 9.99 2.31 8.89
CA THR A 88 9.62 1.12 8.10
C THR A 88 9.10 1.51 6.73
N VAL A 89 8.26 2.54 6.67
CA VAL A 89 7.73 3.09 5.41
C VAL A 89 8.86 3.69 4.58
N ALA A 90 9.73 4.50 5.19
CA ALA A 90 10.90 5.10 4.56
C ALA A 90 11.84 4.03 3.99
N GLY A 91 12.09 2.96 4.74
CA GLY A 91 12.89 1.82 4.28
C GLY A 91 12.33 1.17 3.02
N SER A 92 11.02 0.95 2.98
CA SER A 92 10.35 0.39 1.80
C SER A 92 10.45 1.31 0.58
N VAL A 93 10.31 2.63 0.77
CA VAL A 93 10.47 3.63 -0.28
C VAL A 93 11.91 3.66 -0.78
N PHE A 94 12.89 3.67 0.13
CA PHE A 94 14.32 3.69 -0.22
C PHE A 94 14.73 2.43 -1.00
N GLU A 95 14.30 1.24 -0.55
CA GLU A 95 14.53 -0.02 -1.28
C GLU A 95 13.90 0.02 -2.68
N GLY A 96 12.68 0.54 -2.82
CA GLY A 96 12.03 0.73 -4.11
C GLY A 96 12.81 1.66 -5.06
N LEU A 97 13.31 2.79 -4.53
CA LEU A 97 14.17 3.71 -5.28
C LEU A 97 15.48 3.05 -5.71
N LEU A 98 16.09 2.27 -4.81
CA LEU A 98 17.33 1.54 -5.09
C LEU A 98 17.12 0.46 -6.15
N CYS A 99 16.04 -0.34 -6.05
CA CYS A 99 15.64 -1.30 -7.08
C CYS A 99 15.48 -0.64 -8.44
N TYR A 100 14.76 0.47 -8.49
CA TYR A 100 14.54 1.21 -9.74
C TYR A 100 15.86 1.72 -10.32
N ALA A 101 16.72 2.32 -9.49
CA ALA A 101 18.00 2.88 -9.92
C ALA A 101 18.98 1.81 -10.41
N LEU A 102 19.01 0.64 -9.76
CA LEU A 102 19.92 -0.45 -10.10
C LEU A 102 19.37 -1.36 -11.20
N GLY A 103 18.06 -1.36 -11.46
CA GLY A 103 17.40 -2.27 -12.39
C GLY A 103 17.45 -3.74 -11.95
N ARG A 104 17.58 -3.98 -10.65
CA ARG A 104 17.56 -5.30 -10.00
C ARG A 104 16.99 -5.21 -8.59
N ASP A 105 16.59 -6.33 -8.04
CA ASP A 105 16.16 -6.41 -6.64
C ASP A 105 17.30 -6.07 -5.66
N VAL A 106 16.92 -5.54 -4.49
CA VAL A 106 17.83 -5.31 -3.37
C VAL A 106 18.32 -6.65 -2.86
N SER A 107 19.64 -6.83 -2.84
CA SER A 107 20.30 -8.02 -2.35
C SER A 107 20.64 -7.90 -0.86
N PHE A 108 21.04 -9.00 -0.25
CA PHE A 108 21.52 -9.00 1.13
C PHE A 108 22.72 -8.06 1.36
N THR A 109 23.57 -7.90 0.34
CA THR A 109 24.74 -7.02 0.39
C THR A 109 24.39 -5.53 0.34
N ASP A 110 23.17 -5.18 -0.10
CA ASP A 110 22.69 -3.80 -0.15
C ASP A 110 22.04 -3.37 1.19
N LYS A 111 21.66 -4.31 2.06
CA LYS A 111 21.00 -4.03 3.33
C LYS A 111 21.76 -3.05 4.24
N PRO A 112 23.10 -3.17 4.43
CA PRO A 112 23.84 -2.18 5.21
C PRO A 112 23.74 -0.76 4.65
N LEU A 113 23.70 -0.61 3.32
CA LEU A 113 23.50 0.69 2.68
C LEU A 113 22.13 1.27 3.01
N VAL A 114 21.09 0.46 2.97
CA VAL A 114 19.72 0.87 3.32
C VAL A 114 19.68 1.37 4.77
N GLU A 115 20.21 0.60 5.71
CA GLU A 115 20.23 0.98 7.13
C GLU A 115 21.02 2.27 7.37
N MET A 116 22.21 2.40 6.79
CA MET A 116 23.01 3.63 6.90
C MET A 116 22.27 4.85 6.37
N ALA A 117 21.62 4.73 5.20
CA ALA A 117 20.85 5.82 4.62
C ALA A 117 19.67 6.22 5.49
N LEU A 118 18.99 5.26 6.11
CA LEU A 118 17.90 5.53 7.04
C LEU A 118 18.39 6.22 8.32
N ASP A 119 19.50 5.77 8.89
CA ASP A 119 20.13 6.41 10.06
C ASP A 119 20.49 7.87 9.77
N ASP A 120 21.05 8.16 8.60
CA ASP A 120 21.42 9.52 8.17
C ASP A 120 20.21 10.44 7.99
N LEU A 121 19.06 9.90 7.59
CA LEU A 121 17.87 10.67 7.24
C LEU A 121 16.82 10.75 8.35
N GLU A 122 16.97 9.98 9.43
CA GLU A 122 15.98 9.88 10.50
C GLU A 122 15.70 11.21 11.19
N ALA A 123 16.74 12.01 11.45
CA ALA A 123 16.62 13.31 12.13
C ALA A 123 15.77 14.33 11.36
N ASP A 124 15.70 14.19 10.04
CA ASP A 124 14.97 15.07 9.12
C ASP A 124 13.66 14.43 8.61
N HIS A 125 13.19 13.36 9.27
CA HIS A 125 11.97 12.64 8.87
C HIS A 125 11.96 12.12 7.44
N PHE A 126 13.09 11.57 7.00
CA PHE A 126 13.26 10.86 5.73
C PHE A 126 12.84 11.65 4.47
N PRO A 127 13.41 12.81 4.16
CA PRO A 127 13.06 13.59 2.98
C PRO A 127 13.31 12.80 1.69
N VAL A 128 12.31 12.68 0.83
CA VAL A 128 12.39 11.89 -0.41
C VAL A 128 13.52 12.38 -1.33
N GLN A 129 13.77 13.70 -1.39
CA GLN A 129 14.86 14.26 -2.19
C GLN A 129 16.22 13.78 -1.72
N ASP A 130 16.41 13.66 -0.40
CA ASP A 130 17.68 13.20 0.17
C ASP A 130 17.82 11.68 0.04
N MET A 131 16.72 10.92 0.10
CA MET A 131 16.71 9.50 -0.29
C MET A 131 17.22 9.30 -1.73
N VAL A 132 16.73 10.09 -2.68
CA VAL A 132 17.21 10.05 -4.08
C VAL A 132 18.68 10.37 -4.17
N LYS A 133 19.18 11.39 -3.44
CA LYS A 133 20.61 11.74 -3.40
C LYS A 133 21.44 10.58 -2.84
N GLN A 134 21.02 9.95 -1.73
CA GLN A 134 21.71 8.81 -1.15
C GLN A 134 21.81 7.65 -2.16
N VAL A 135 20.73 7.38 -2.91
CA VAL A 135 20.73 6.33 -3.95
C VAL A 135 21.74 6.65 -5.06
N VAL A 136 21.72 7.86 -5.63
CA VAL A 136 22.62 8.21 -6.76
C VAL A 136 24.08 8.35 -6.34
N LEU A 137 24.35 8.61 -5.08
CA LEU A 137 25.71 8.67 -4.52
C LEU A 137 26.20 7.32 -3.99
N SER A 138 25.34 6.30 -3.99
CA SER A 138 25.67 4.98 -3.45
C SER A 138 26.69 4.23 -4.32
N GLN A 139 27.55 3.43 -3.66
CA GLN A 139 28.53 2.60 -4.37
C GLN A 139 27.91 1.65 -5.40
N PRO A 140 26.79 0.96 -5.13
CA PRO A 140 26.14 0.10 -6.12
C PRO A 140 25.66 0.86 -7.36
N PHE A 141 25.29 2.14 -7.24
CA PHE A 141 24.87 2.95 -8.37
C PHE A 141 26.05 3.48 -9.17
N LEU A 142 27.12 3.95 -8.50
CA LEU A 142 28.31 4.54 -9.14
C LEU A 142 29.21 3.51 -9.84
N ASN A 143 29.18 2.24 -9.39
CA ASN A 143 30.01 1.16 -9.91
C ASN A 143 29.24 0.18 -10.79
N ARG A 144 28.25 0.66 -11.50
CA ARG A 144 27.36 -0.13 -12.37
C ARG A 144 28.02 -0.50 -13.70
#